data_ecbd9374730d1f31a1645cf03a36d626
#
_entry.id   ecbd9374730d1f31a1645cf03a36d626
#
_cell.length_a   1.000
_cell.length_b   1.000
_cell.length_c   1.000
_cell.angle_alpha   90.00
_cell.angle_beta   90.00
_cell.angle_gamma   90.00
#
_symmetry.space_group_name_H-M   'P 1'
#
loop_
_entity.id
_entity.type
_entity.pdbx_description
1 polymer ?
#
loop_
_entity_poly.entity_id
_entity_poly.type
_entity_poly.pdbx_seq_one_letter_code
_entity_poly.pdbx_strand_id
1 'polypeptide(L)'
;MKLARTLLAVCLCLTAIAGFAQKGQNNPLFRFATKAEAQMLITDIDQYTNGWNQFDINVRMQTNEGRKSQLLTLAMSCVQNWSDADKKKVTNAFNGVIASIKKQKLTLHYPDEIVLIKTSMQEEGGADAYTRKNWIAINENVLNNAQETQLKSLVAHELFHILTRYDLNFKKAVYQTIGFTVLDREIIFPTDLMEKRISNPDISRYDSYAPFTVNGTTQNYTMVTY
;
A
#
# COMPACT_ATOMS: atom_id res chain seq x y z
N MET A 1 -17.35 -4.48 -11.74
CA MET A 1 -17.95 -5.28 -10.64
C MET A 1 -16.95 -5.68 -9.54
N LYS A 2 -15.64 -5.88 -9.80
CA LYS A 2 -14.64 -6.24 -8.76
C LYS A 2 -14.30 -5.08 -7.80
N LEU A 3 -14.17 -3.85 -8.31
CA LEU A 3 -13.84 -2.67 -7.50
C LEU A 3 -14.90 -2.32 -6.43
N ALA A 4 -16.19 -2.47 -6.76
CA ALA A 4 -17.27 -2.20 -5.81
C ALA A 4 -17.30 -3.19 -4.62
N ARG A 5 -16.80 -4.41 -4.83
CA ARG A 5 -16.72 -5.42 -3.76
C ARG A 5 -15.56 -5.13 -2.80
N THR A 6 -14.44 -4.61 -3.30
CA THR A 6 -13.28 -4.23 -2.46
C THR A 6 -13.62 -3.00 -1.60
N LEU A 7 -14.36 -2.04 -2.15
CA LEU A 7 -14.82 -0.86 -1.41
C LEU A 7 -15.82 -1.22 -0.31
N LEU A 8 -16.72 -2.17 -0.59
CA LEU A 8 -17.69 -2.67 0.39
C LEU A 8 -16.99 -3.42 1.53
N ALA A 9 -15.94 -4.18 1.23
CA ALA A 9 -15.15 -4.88 2.24
C ALA A 9 -14.38 -3.90 3.14
N VAL A 10 -13.75 -2.86 2.58
CA VAL A 10 -13.07 -1.81 3.36
C VAL A 10 -14.07 -1.01 4.21
N CYS A 11 -15.24 -0.67 3.67
CA CYS A 11 -16.31 0.02 4.42
C CYS A 11 -16.93 -0.89 5.51
N LEU A 12 -17.13 -2.19 5.24
CA LEU A 12 -17.65 -3.15 6.22
C LEU A 12 -16.63 -3.42 7.36
N CYS A 13 -15.34 -3.51 7.02
CA CYS A 13 -14.29 -3.63 8.03
C CYS A 13 -14.25 -2.41 8.97
N LEU A 14 -14.49 -1.20 8.44
CA LEU A 14 -14.47 0.03 9.22
C LEU A 14 -15.65 0.16 10.21
N THR A 15 -16.79 -0.48 9.95
CA THR A 15 -17.95 -0.44 10.87
C THR A 15 -17.81 -1.37 12.09
N ALA A 16 -16.96 -2.41 12.02
CA ALA A 16 -16.75 -3.36 13.10
C ALA A 16 -15.77 -2.86 14.19
N ILE A 17 -15.06 -1.74 13.96
CA ILE A 17 -13.95 -1.26 14.82
C ILE A 17 -14.41 -0.25 15.90
N ALA A 18 -15.69 0.05 15.99
CA ALA A 18 -16.22 1.08 16.93
C ALA A 18 -15.88 0.86 18.43
N GLY A 19 -15.22 -0.25 18.80
CA GLY A 19 -14.87 -0.59 20.18
C GLY A 19 -13.41 -0.29 20.59
N PHE A 20 -12.51 0.14 19.67
CA PHE A 20 -11.07 0.25 19.96
C PHE A 20 -10.53 1.70 19.85
N ALA A 21 -11.29 2.68 20.30
CA ALA A 21 -10.88 4.08 20.23
C ALA A 21 -9.77 4.41 21.22
N GLN A 22 -8.52 4.37 20.82
CA GLN A 22 -7.43 5.12 21.42
C GLN A 22 -7.40 6.55 20.85
N LYS A 23 -7.03 7.57 21.65
CA LYS A 23 -6.95 8.97 21.20
C LYS A 23 -5.93 9.11 20.07
N GLY A 24 -6.38 9.18 18.81
CA GLY A 24 -5.58 9.42 17.63
C GLY A 24 -5.83 10.80 17.04
N GLN A 25 -4.95 11.27 16.17
CA GLN A 25 -5.18 12.48 15.38
C GLN A 25 -6.41 12.27 14.46
N ASN A 26 -7.39 13.18 14.57
CA ASN A 26 -8.63 13.09 13.81
C ASN A 26 -8.46 13.44 12.32
N ASN A 27 -7.27 13.91 11.90
CA ASN A 27 -6.93 14.25 10.52
C ASN A 27 -5.46 13.92 10.26
N PRO A 28 -5.14 13.07 9.27
CA PRO A 28 -3.78 12.95 8.80
C PRO A 28 -3.37 14.25 8.09
N LEU A 29 -2.17 14.74 8.39
CA LEU A 29 -1.53 15.73 7.57
C LEU A 29 -1.01 15.03 6.31
N PHE A 30 -1.29 15.58 5.13
CA PHE A 30 -0.69 15.10 3.89
C PHE A 30 -0.13 16.27 3.09
N ARG A 31 0.92 15.99 2.36
CA ARG A 31 1.55 16.96 1.47
C ARG A 31 2.11 16.31 0.22
N PHE A 32 2.37 17.13 -0.77
CA PHE A 32 2.97 16.73 -2.02
C PHE A 32 4.49 16.93 -1.95
N ALA A 33 5.25 15.87 -2.23
CA ALA A 33 6.70 15.95 -2.32
C ALA A 33 7.13 16.77 -3.54
N THR A 34 8.24 17.47 -3.43
CA THR A 34 8.96 17.96 -4.61
C THR A 34 9.55 16.79 -5.39
N LYS A 35 9.88 16.99 -6.68
CA LYS A 35 10.50 15.92 -7.49
C LYS A 35 11.78 15.41 -6.85
N ALA A 36 12.64 16.30 -6.36
CA ALA A 36 13.89 15.92 -5.73
C ALA A 36 13.69 15.09 -4.45
N GLU A 37 12.75 15.49 -3.60
CA GLU A 37 12.37 14.73 -2.41
C GLU A 37 11.79 13.37 -2.77
N ALA A 38 10.88 13.30 -3.73
CA ALA A 38 10.29 12.05 -4.19
C ALA A 38 11.35 11.09 -4.74
N GLN A 39 12.36 11.59 -5.46
CA GLN A 39 13.50 10.81 -5.93
C GLN A 39 14.32 10.22 -4.79
N MET A 40 14.52 10.97 -3.71
CA MET A 40 15.19 10.45 -2.50
C MET A 40 14.35 9.37 -1.81
N LEU A 41 13.04 9.60 -1.64
CA LEU A 41 12.15 8.66 -0.97
C LEU A 41 12.02 7.32 -1.73
N ILE A 42 11.87 7.36 -3.05
CA ILE A 42 11.67 6.16 -3.88
C ILE A 42 12.93 5.31 -3.97
N THR A 43 14.12 5.92 -3.89
CA THR A 43 15.41 5.23 -3.95
C THR A 43 15.97 4.86 -2.58
N ASP A 44 15.25 5.14 -1.50
CA ASP A 44 15.68 4.81 -0.15
C ASP A 44 15.90 3.30 0.03
N ILE A 45 16.99 2.95 0.73
CA ILE A 45 17.33 1.57 1.03
C ILE A 45 16.62 1.16 2.32
N ASP A 46 15.43 0.61 2.16
CA ASP A 46 14.58 0.16 3.25
C ASP A 46 14.33 -1.37 3.20
N GLN A 47 13.40 -1.85 4.00
CA GLN A 47 13.03 -3.26 4.04
C GLN A 47 12.54 -3.78 2.67
N TYR A 48 11.78 -2.97 1.93
CA TYR A 48 11.28 -3.32 0.62
C TYR A 48 12.40 -3.50 -0.40
N THR A 49 13.25 -2.49 -0.58
CA THR A 49 14.36 -2.54 -1.53
C THR A 49 15.43 -3.56 -1.13
N ASN A 50 15.62 -3.81 0.17
CA ASN A 50 16.51 -4.88 0.66
C ASN A 50 15.94 -6.28 0.40
N GLY A 51 14.62 -6.40 0.32
CA GLY A 51 13.92 -7.65 0.04
C GLY A 51 13.93 -8.08 -1.44
N TRP A 52 14.40 -7.23 -2.36
CA TRP A 52 14.49 -7.59 -3.78
C TRP A 52 15.50 -8.71 -4.02
N ASN A 53 15.03 -9.82 -4.57
CA ASN A 53 15.86 -10.89 -5.09
C ASN A 53 16.20 -10.65 -6.59
N GLN A 54 17.02 -11.50 -7.19
CA GLN A 54 17.41 -11.33 -8.60
C GLN A 54 16.23 -11.50 -9.57
N PHE A 55 15.30 -12.41 -9.26
CA PHE A 55 14.10 -12.61 -10.07
C PHE A 55 13.20 -11.36 -10.07
N ASP A 56 12.97 -10.78 -8.89
CA ASP A 56 12.22 -9.55 -8.68
C ASP A 56 12.79 -8.37 -9.50
N ILE A 57 14.11 -8.18 -9.46
CA ILE A 57 14.82 -7.15 -10.23
C ILE A 57 14.66 -7.40 -11.74
N ASN A 58 14.84 -8.64 -12.18
CA ASN A 58 14.76 -9.01 -13.59
C ASN A 58 13.36 -8.78 -14.17
N VAL A 59 12.32 -9.16 -13.43
CA VAL A 59 10.92 -8.98 -13.83
C VAL A 59 10.57 -7.49 -13.98
N ARG A 60 10.94 -6.65 -12.99
CA ARG A 60 10.66 -5.21 -13.05
C ARG A 60 11.43 -4.50 -14.16
N MET A 61 12.63 -4.93 -14.43
CA MET A 61 13.46 -4.36 -15.49
C MET A 61 13.24 -4.99 -16.86
N GLN A 62 12.42 -6.05 -16.94
CA GLN A 62 12.17 -6.82 -18.17
C GLN A 62 13.48 -7.29 -18.84
N THR A 63 14.41 -7.81 -18.03
CA THR A 63 15.74 -8.29 -18.47
C THR A 63 16.15 -9.51 -17.65
N ASN A 64 17.10 -10.31 -18.16
CA ASN A 64 17.66 -11.44 -17.43
C ASN A 64 18.90 -11.09 -16.59
N GLU A 65 19.42 -9.88 -16.72
CA GLU A 65 20.68 -9.42 -16.11
C GLU A 65 20.52 -8.08 -15.38
N GLY A 66 19.35 -7.86 -14.76
CA GLY A 66 19.07 -6.63 -14.02
C GLY A 66 19.95 -6.48 -12.79
N ARG A 67 20.30 -5.23 -12.49
CA ARG A 67 21.04 -4.89 -11.25
C ARG A 67 20.18 -3.98 -10.37
N LYS A 68 20.27 -4.17 -9.06
CA LYS A 68 19.57 -3.34 -8.07
C LYS A 68 19.79 -1.83 -8.30
N SER A 69 21.03 -1.43 -8.62
CA SER A 69 21.34 -0.02 -8.92
C SER A 69 20.61 0.51 -10.15
N GLN A 70 20.43 -0.32 -11.18
CA GLN A 70 19.69 0.05 -12.39
C GLN A 70 18.19 0.20 -12.10
N LEU A 71 17.61 -0.71 -11.28
CA LEU A 71 16.21 -0.60 -10.86
C LEU A 71 15.98 0.65 -10.00
N LEU A 72 16.90 0.99 -9.10
CA LEU A 72 16.84 2.26 -8.34
C LEU A 72 16.94 3.48 -9.27
N THR A 73 17.78 3.43 -10.31
CA THR A 73 17.88 4.49 -11.31
C THR A 73 16.58 4.62 -12.12
N LEU A 74 15.99 3.49 -12.51
CA LEU A 74 14.67 3.46 -13.16
C LEU A 74 13.62 4.12 -12.25
N ALA A 75 13.50 3.70 -11.01
CA ALA A 75 12.55 4.25 -10.05
C ALA A 75 12.72 5.78 -9.90
N MET A 76 13.96 6.24 -9.77
CA MET A 76 14.27 7.69 -9.71
C MET A 76 13.81 8.42 -10.98
N SER A 77 13.99 7.81 -12.16
CA SER A 77 13.59 8.42 -13.44
C SER A 77 12.08 8.49 -13.65
N CYS A 78 11.33 7.58 -13.01
CA CYS A 78 9.87 7.53 -13.08
C CYS A 78 9.18 8.67 -12.33
N VAL A 79 9.87 9.34 -11.40
CA VAL A 79 9.30 10.43 -10.59
C VAL A 79 8.89 11.62 -11.46
N GLN A 80 7.66 12.09 -11.27
CA GLN A 80 7.06 13.20 -12.02
C GLN A 80 6.78 14.41 -11.13
N ASN A 81 6.69 15.58 -11.76
CA ASN A 81 6.23 16.79 -11.06
C ASN A 81 4.70 16.78 -10.90
N TRP A 82 4.24 17.29 -9.78
CA TRP A 82 2.83 17.56 -9.57
C TRP A 82 2.37 18.82 -10.32
N SER A 83 1.29 18.73 -11.09
CA SER A 83 0.55 19.91 -11.54
C SER A 83 -0.42 20.38 -10.47
N ASP A 84 -0.88 21.63 -10.53
CA ASP A 84 -1.89 22.14 -9.62
C ASP A 84 -3.24 21.42 -9.80
N ALA A 85 -3.54 20.98 -11.03
CA ALA A 85 -4.72 20.17 -11.32
C ALA A 85 -4.65 18.80 -10.62
N ASP A 86 -3.51 18.13 -10.66
CA ASP A 86 -3.30 16.85 -9.96
C ASP A 86 -3.44 17.02 -8.45
N LYS A 87 -2.77 18.03 -7.89
CA LYS A 87 -2.86 18.34 -6.46
C LYS A 87 -4.31 18.56 -6.03
N LYS A 88 -5.09 19.31 -6.81
CA LYS A 88 -6.51 19.56 -6.54
C LYS A 88 -7.32 18.26 -6.55
N LYS A 89 -7.13 17.41 -7.58
CA LYS A 89 -7.83 16.11 -7.68
C LYS A 89 -7.55 15.23 -6.46
N VAL A 90 -6.26 15.05 -6.12
CA VAL A 90 -5.84 14.20 -5.00
C VAL A 90 -6.30 14.77 -3.67
N THR A 91 -6.22 16.10 -3.47
CA THR A 91 -6.72 16.76 -2.27
C THR A 91 -8.22 16.52 -2.08
N ASN A 92 -9.02 16.62 -3.14
CA ASN A 92 -10.44 16.34 -3.08
C ASN A 92 -10.72 14.88 -2.72
N ALA A 93 -10.02 13.95 -3.36
CA ALA A 93 -10.14 12.52 -3.06
C ALA A 93 -9.79 12.22 -1.60
N PHE A 94 -8.65 12.73 -1.12
CA PHE A 94 -8.19 12.54 0.25
C PHE A 94 -9.18 13.10 1.27
N ASN A 95 -9.62 14.35 1.09
CA ASN A 95 -10.62 14.98 1.94
C ASN A 95 -11.95 14.21 1.93
N GLY A 96 -12.35 13.68 0.78
CA GLY A 96 -13.54 12.85 0.65
C GLY A 96 -13.46 11.53 1.43
N VAL A 97 -12.26 10.89 1.49
CA VAL A 97 -12.01 9.71 2.31
C VAL A 97 -12.09 10.07 3.79
N ILE A 98 -11.39 11.12 4.23
CA ILE A 98 -11.39 11.57 5.62
C ILE A 98 -12.80 11.95 6.10
N ALA A 99 -13.57 12.64 5.26
CA ALA A 99 -14.97 12.97 5.56
C ALA A 99 -15.82 11.69 5.75
N SER A 100 -15.58 10.67 4.94
CA SER A 100 -16.28 9.39 5.07
C SER A 100 -15.92 8.66 6.37
N ILE A 101 -14.64 8.65 6.75
CA ILE A 101 -14.16 8.07 8.02
C ILE A 101 -14.79 8.79 9.22
N LYS A 102 -14.80 10.12 9.20
CA LYS A 102 -15.45 10.95 10.25
C LYS A 102 -16.94 10.67 10.37
N LYS A 103 -17.64 10.56 9.24
CA LYS A 103 -19.08 10.25 9.23
C LYS A 103 -19.38 8.92 9.91
N GLN A 104 -18.47 7.95 9.84
CA GLN A 104 -18.57 6.67 10.52
C GLN A 104 -18.13 6.73 12.01
N LYS A 105 -17.72 7.91 12.50
CA LYS A 105 -17.23 8.13 13.87
C LYS A 105 -16.03 7.23 14.23
N LEU A 106 -15.19 6.90 13.24
CA LEU A 106 -13.99 6.12 13.44
C LEU A 106 -12.84 7.03 13.87
N THR A 107 -12.11 6.60 14.89
CA THR A 107 -10.85 7.21 15.32
C THR A 107 -9.72 6.31 14.88
N LEU A 108 -8.86 6.81 14.00
CA LEU A 108 -7.75 6.06 13.43
C LEU A 108 -6.42 6.73 13.83
N HIS A 109 -5.38 5.92 14.03
CA HIS A 109 -4.04 6.41 14.28
C HIS A 109 -3.31 6.56 12.96
N TYR A 110 -2.95 7.79 12.64
CA TYR A 110 -2.19 8.13 11.44
C TYR A 110 -0.73 8.42 11.82
N PRO A 111 0.22 8.22 10.89
CA PRO A 111 1.54 8.83 11.02
C PRO A 111 1.41 10.36 11.07
N ASP A 112 2.43 11.03 11.60
CA ASP A 112 2.44 12.49 11.75
C ASP A 112 2.19 13.20 10.40
N GLU A 113 2.66 12.59 9.32
CA GLU A 113 2.50 13.10 7.97
C GLU A 113 2.43 11.95 6.95
N ILE A 114 1.62 12.15 5.90
CA ILE A 114 1.58 11.29 4.71
C ILE A 114 2.13 12.08 3.53
N VAL A 115 3.17 11.56 2.89
CA VAL A 115 3.83 12.22 1.76
C VAL A 115 3.30 11.62 0.45
N LEU A 116 2.91 12.47 -0.50
CA LEU A 116 2.38 12.06 -1.79
C LEU A 116 3.43 12.26 -2.87
N ILE A 117 3.70 11.22 -3.66
CA ILE A 117 4.61 11.22 -4.81
C ILE A 117 3.83 10.88 -6.08
N LYS A 118 4.27 11.43 -7.21
CA LYS A 118 3.74 11.10 -8.54
C LYS A 118 4.81 10.41 -9.35
N THR A 119 4.47 9.28 -9.97
CA THR A 119 5.39 8.52 -10.83
C THR A 119 4.71 8.07 -12.12
N SER A 120 5.50 7.60 -13.11
CA SER A 120 4.99 6.89 -14.29
C SER A 120 4.67 5.42 -14.00
N MET A 121 5.00 4.93 -12.81
CA MET A 121 4.76 3.56 -12.32
C MET A 121 5.47 2.44 -13.12
N GLN A 122 6.46 2.75 -13.96
CA GLN A 122 7.23 1.73 -14.66
C GLN A 122 8.06 0.88 -13.68
N GLU A 123 8.49 1.47 -12.58
CA GLU A 123 9.24 0.80 -11.51
C GLU A 123 8.45 -0.29 -10.79
N GLU A 124 7.13 -0.23 -10.84
CA GLU A 124 6.19 -1.19 -10.23
C GLU A 124 5.24 -1.81 -11.27
N GLY A 125 5.72 -1.96 -12.53
CA GLY A 125 4.98 -2.68 -13.57
C GLY A 125 3.66 -2.05 -14.00
N GLY A 126 3.50 -0.73 -13.82
CA GLY A 126 2.30 0.00 -14.22
C GLY A 126 1.16 -0.06 -13.20
N ALA A 127 1.43 -0.34 -11.92
CA ALA A 127 0.43 -0.31 -10.86
C ALA A 127 -0.31 1.04 -10.81
N ASP A 128 -1.52 1.07 -10.24
CA ASP A 128 -2.29 2.31 -10.09
C ASP A 128 -1.72 3.22 -9.00
N ALA A 129 -1.27 2.63 -7.90
CA ALA A 129 -0.58 3.29 -6.80
C ALA A 129 0.14 2.24 -5.95
N TYR A 130 0.98 2.66 -5.01
CA TYR A 130 1.55 1.83 -3.96
C TYR A 130 2.04 2.68 -2.79
N THR A 131 2.34 2.02 -1.66
CA THR A 131 2.83 2.68 -0.45
C THR A 131 4.14 2.11 0.05
N ARG A 132 4.99 2.97 0.61
CA ARG A 132 6.13 2.56 1.45
C ARG A 132 6.21 3.50 2.65
N LYS A 133 6.62 3.00 3.81
CA LYS A 133 6.68 3.81 5.04
C LYS A 133 5.40 4.65 5.24
N ASN A 134 5.51 5.96 5.20
CA ASN A 134 4.42 6.91 5.34
C ASN A 134 4.12 7.69 4.04
N TRP A 135 4.49 7.16 2.87
CA TRP A 135 4.23 7.83 1.61
C TRP A 135 3.45 6.95 0.61
N ILE A 136 2.76 7.61 -0.29
CA ILE A 136 1.94 7.02 -1.35
C ILE A 136 2.46 7.51 -2.70
N ALA A 137 2.82 6.58 -3.59
CA ALA A 137 3.07 6.87 -4.99
C ALA A 137 1.78 6.69 -5.79
N ILE A 138 1.46 7.63 -6.66
CA ILE A 138 0.27 7.60 -7.53
C ILE A 138 0.72 7.69 -8.98
N ASN A 139 0.17 6.80 -9.81
CA ASN A 139 0.42 6.73 -11.22
C ASN A 139 -0.13 7.97 -11.95
N GLU A 140 0.70 8.61 -12.79
CA GLU A 140 0.27 9.75 -13.60
C GLU A 140 -0.89 9.41 -14.55
N ASN A 141 -0.95 8.18 -15.09
CA ASN A 141 -2.04 7.75 -15.95
C ASN A 141 -3.38 7.66 -15.20
N VAL A 142 -3.36 7.27 -13.94
CA VAL A 142 -4.55 7.29 -13.08
C VAL A 142 -5.01 8.73 -12.86
N LEU A 143 -4.10 9.65 -12.56
CA LEU A 143 -4.43 11.06 -12.38
C LEU A 143 -5.03 11.70 -13.63
N ASN A 144 -4.58 11.26 -14.82
CA ASN A 144 -5.08 11.75 -16.09
C ASN A 144 -6.47 11.21 -16.45
N ASN A 145 -6.76 9.95 -16.11
CA ASN A 145 -7.91 9.22 -16.66
C ASN A 145 -8.98 8.83 -15.63
N ALA A 146 -8.64 8.75 -14.33
CA ALA A 146 -9.59 8.31 -13.32
C ALA A 146 -10.67 9.34 -13.03
N GLN A 147 -11.89 8.84 -12.84
CA GLN A 147 -12.98 9.63 -12.29
C GLN A 147 -12.76 9.90 -10.79
N GLU A 148 -13.39 10.90 -10.23
CA GLU A 148 -13.25 11.28 -8.82
C GLU A 148 -13.54 10.11 -7.86
N THR A 149 -14.57 9.33 -8.14
CA THR A 149 -14.93 8.16 -7.33
C THR A 149 -13.87 7.06 -7.35
N GLN A 150 -13.22 6.85 -8.50
CA GLN A 150 -12.13 5.88 -8.65
C GLN A 150 -10.89 6.34 -7.88
N LEU A 151 -10.52 7.62 -8.03
CA LEU A 151 -9.39 8.18 -7.30
C LEU A 151 -9.62 8.17 -5.77
N LYS A 152 -10.85 8.48 -5.33
CA LYS A 152 -11.22 8.37 -3.91
C LYS A 152 -11.08 6.93 -3.40
N SER A 153 -11.47 5.95 -4.21
CA SER A 153 -11.33 4.53 -3.87
C SER A 153 -9.88 4.11 -3.76
N LEU A 154 -9.03 4.58 -4.69
CA LEU A 154 -7.60 4.31 -4.69
C LEU A 154 -6.95 4.93 -3.45
N VAL A 155 -7.22 6.20 -3.15
CA VAL A 155 -6.69 6.86 -1.94
C VAL A 155 -7.11 6.13 -0.67
N ALA A 156 -8.35 5.63 -0.59
CA ALA A 156 -8.80 4.85 0.55
C ALA A 156 -8.04 3.52 0.68
N HIS A 157 -7.74 2.87 -0.44
CA HIS A 157 -6.95 1.65 -0.51
C HIS A 157 -5.52 1.88 0.00
N GLU A 158 -4.84 2.90 -0.52
CA GLU A 158 -3.48 3.23 -0.11
C GLU A 158 -3.41 3.67 1.36
N LEU A 159 -4.40 4.45 1.81
CA LEU A 159 -4.48 4.84 3.21
C LEU A 159 -4.65 3.63 4.14
N PHE A 160 -5.37 2.59 3.71
CA PHE A 160 -5.48 1.34 4.46
C PHE A 160 -4.11 0.66 4.64
N HIS A 161 -3.26 0.63 3.61
CA HIS A 161 -1.89 0.10 3.71
C HIS A 161 -1.04 0.92 4.69
N ILE A 162 -1.12 2.26 4.65
CA ILE A 162 -0.44 3.12 5.62
C ILE A 162 -0.91 2.80 7.05
N LEU A 163 -2.22 2.74 7.29
CA LEU A 163 -2.79 2.50 8.62
C LEU A 163 -2.41 1.12 9.17
N THR A 164 -2.51 0.07 8.37
CA THR A 164 -2.17 -1.30 8.81
C THR A 164 -0.68 -1.48 9.06
N ARG A 165 0.17 -0.67 8.42
CA ARG A 165 1.62 -0.63 8.67
C ARG A 165 1.94 0.13 9.94
N TYR A 166 1.26 1.25 10.18
CA TYR A 166 1.53 2.17 11.28
C TYR A 166 0.94 1.69 12.61
N ASP A 167 -0.28 1.12 12.59
CA ASP A 167 -0.99 0.65 13.79
C ASP A 167 -1.25 -0.87 13.71
N LEU A 168 -0.44 -1.64 14.45
CA LEU A 168 -0.58 -3.09 14.50
C LEU A 168 -1.90 -3.53 15.15
N ASN A 169 -2.45 -2.78 16.11
CA ASN A 169 -3.73 -3.10 16.72
C ASN A 169 -4.87 -2.90 15.73
N PHE A 170 -4.82 -1.82 14.96
CA PHE A 170 -5.73 -1.62 13.84
C PHE A 170 -5.62 -2.77 12.83
N LYS A 171 -4.39 -3.14 12.41
CA LYS A 171 -4.17 -4.28 11.50
C LYS A 171 -4.80 -5.56 12.04
N LYS A 172 -4.52 -5.93 13.29
CA LYS A 172 -5.09 -7.12 13.94
C LYS A 172 -6.62 -7.10 13.91
N ALA A 173 -7.22 -5.98 14.30
CA ALA A 173 -8.67 -5.84 14.35
C ALA A 173 -9.33 -5.98 12.97
N VAL A 174 -8.84 -5.27 11.95
CA VAL A 174 -9.45 -5.34 10.59
C VAL A 174 -9.21 -6.69 9.93
N TYR A 175 -8.04 -7.30 10.09
CA TYR A 175 -7.73 -8.61 9.52
C TYR A 175 -8.57 -9.72 10.14
N GLN A 176 -8.82 -9.63 11.45
CA GLN A 176 -9.71 -10.57 12.14
C GLN A 176 -11.13 -10.55 11.57
N THR A 177 -11.65 -9.38 11.14
CA THR A 177 -13.01 -9.28 10.57
C THR A 177 -13.18 -10.05 9.26
N ILE A 178 -12.07 -10.32 8.55
CA ILE A 178 -12.03 -11.08 7.31
C ILE A 178 -11.40 -12.48 7.48
N GLY A 179 -11.26 -12.94 8.74
CA GLY A 179 -10.82 -14.30 9.06
C GLY A 179 -9.32 -14.51 9.10
N PHE A 180 -8.51 -13.42 9.05
CA PHE A 180 -7.06 -13.54 9.18
C PHE A 180 -6.59 -13.34 10.61
N THR A 181 -5.58 -14.10 10.99
CA THR A 181 -4.80 -13.91 12.22
C THR A 181 -3.50 -13.21 11.88
N VAL A 182 -3.17 -12.14 12.61
CA VAL A 182 -1.91 -11.40 12.48
C VAL A 182 -0.97 -11.82 13.61
N LEU A 183 0.24 -12.25 13.26
CA LEU A 183 1.29 -12.66 14.17
C LEU A 183 2.14 -11.46 14.63
N ASP A 184 2.76 -11.59 15.79
CA ASP A 184 3.74 -10.59 16.28
C ASP A 184 5.12 -10.72 15.62
N ARG A 185 5.32 -11.79 14.83
CA ARG A 185 6.56 -12.10 14.11
C ARG A 185 6.29 -12.33 12.63
N GLU A 186 7.33 -12.15 11.84
CA GLU A 186 7.28 -12.47 10.41
C GLU A 186 7.28 -13.99 10.17
N ILE A 187 6.57 -14.43 9.14
CA ILE A 187 6.56 -15.81 8.67
C ILE A 187 7.84 -16.04 7.87
N ILE A 188 8.58 -17.09 8.24
CA ILE A 188 9.80 -17.49 7.53
C ILE A 188 9.39 -18.43 6.39
N PHE A 189 9.74 -18.07 5.16
CA PHE A 189 9.49 -18.89 3.98
C PHE A 189 10.71 -19.73 3.62
N PRO A 190 10.52 -20.87 2.94
CA PRO A 190 11.61 -21.65 2.35
C PRO A 190 12.44 -20.80 1.36
N THR A 191 13.75 -21.07 1.28
CA THR A 191 14.69 -20.28 0.48
C THR A 191 14.33 -20.29 -1.01
N ASP A 192 13.92 -21.44 -1.55
CA ASP A 192 13.52 -21.62 -2.94
C ASP A 192 12.30 -20.77 -3.33
N LEU A 193 11.39 -20.54 -2.39
CA LEU A 193 10.27 -19.63 -2.57
C LEU A 193 10.74 -18.16 -2.53
N MET A 194 11.64 -17.83 -1.60
CA MET A 194 12.17 -16.47 -1.46
C MET A 194 12.95 -16.01 -2.69
N GLU A 195 13.62 -16.92 -3.39
CA GLU A 195 14.35 -16.64 -4.64
C GLU A 195 13.44 -16.33 -5.83
N LYS A 196 12.18 -16.76 -5.79
CA LYS A 196 11.17 -16.57 -6.85
C LYS A 196 10.08 -15.58 -6.47
N ARG A 197 10.08 -15.08 -5.24
CA ARG A 197 9.07 -14.16 -4.75
C ARG A 197 9.16 -12.82 -5.47
N ILE A 198 8.02 -12.26 -5.82
CA ILE A 198 7.89 -10.87 -6.24
C ILE A 198 7.53 -10.03 -5.01
N SER A 199 8.38 -9.07 -4.69
CA SER A 199 8.16 -8.15 -3.56
C SER A 199 7.00 -7.20 -3.86
N ASN A 200 6.16 -6.97 -2.85
CA ASN A 200 5.08 -6.00 -2.92
C ASN A 200 5.39 -4.83 -1.96
N PRO A 201 5.48 -3.59 -2.44
CA PRO A 201 5.80 -2.42 -1.60
C PRO A 201 4.75 -2.16 -0.51
N ASP A 202 3.50 -2.60 -0.72
CA ASP A 202 2.41 -2.45 0.25
C ASP A 202 2.53 -3.42 1.43
N ILE A 203 3.26 -4.52 1.24
CA ILE A 203 3.48 -5.52 2.28
C ILE A 203 4.79 -5.23 3.01
N SER A 204 4.69 -4.59 4.18
CA SER A 204 5.86 -4.35 5.02
C SER A 204 6.35 -5.62 5.72
N ARG A 205 5.47 -6.59 5.97
CA ARG A 205 5.78 -7.81 6.69
C ARG A 205 4.78 -8.92 6.37
N TYR A 206 5.27 -10.12 6.11
CA TYR A 206 4.46 -11.34 5.97
C TYR A 206 4.18 -11.93 7.35
N ASP A 207 3.09 -11.51 7.98
CA ASP A 207 2.77 -11.83 9.36
C ASP A 207 1.32 -12.28 9.56
N SER A 208 0.63 -12.65 8.49
CA SER A 208 -0.78 -13.02 8.58
C SER A 208 -1.08 -14.33 7.88
N TYR A 209 -2.03 -15.08 8.45
CA TYR A 209 -2.54 -16.32 7.87
C TYR A 209 -4.04 -16.42 8.10
N ALA A 210 -4.71 -17.26 7.31
CA ALA A 210 -6.09 -17.65 7.52
C ALA A 210 -6.27 -19.16 7.36
N PRO A 211 -7.23 -19.77 8.05
CA PRO A 211 -7.55 -21.18 7.86
C PRO A 211 -8.35 -21.37 6.56
N PHE A 212 -7.93 -22.33 5.74
CA PHE A 212 -8.66 -22.76 4.56
C PHE A 212 -8.82 -24.28 4.58
N THR A 213 -9.95 -24.76 4.08
CA THR A 213 -10.21 -26.20 3.94
C THR A 213 -9.97 -26.61 2.49
N VAL A 214 -8.97 -27.47 2.29
CA VAL A 214 -8.63 -28.03 0.99
C VAL A 214 -8.75 -29.55 1.10
N ASN A 215 -9.55 -30.17 0.22
CA ASN A 215 -9.79 -31.61 0.22
C ASN A 215 -10.22 -32.19 1.59
N GLY A 216 -11.08 -31.45 2.31
CA GLY A 216 -11.58 -31.86 3.63
C GLY A 216 -10.62 -31.64 4.80
N THR A 217 -9.42 -31.14 4.56
CA THR A 217 -8.42 -30.84 5.62
C THR A 217 -8.29 -29.32 5.79
N THR A 218 -8.48 -28.83 7.02
CA THR A 218 -8.29 -27.41 7.36
C THR A 218 -6.86 -27.17 7.81
N GLN A 219 -6.19 -26.23 7.16
CA GLN A 219 -4.83 -25.81 7.49
C GLN A 219 -4.71 -24.27 7.43
N ASN A 220 -3.69 -23.73 8.06
CA ASN A 220 -3.37 -22.31 8.01
C ASN A 220 -2.53 -22.01 6.76
N TYR A 221 -2.97 -21.01 6.01
CA TYR A 221 -2.30 -20.57 4.79
C TYR A 221 -1.94 -19.08 4.88
N THR A 222 -0.81 -18.74 4.32
CA THR A 222 -0.45 -17.35 4.02
C THR A 222 -0.29 -17.17 2.51
N MET A 223 -0.39 -15.95 2.03
CA MET A 223 -0.25 -15.65 0.61
C MET A 223 1.07 -14.96 0.32
N VAL A 224 1.69 -15.34 -0.77
CA VAL A 224 2.90 -14.71 -1.32
C VAL A 224 2.80 -14.69 -2.85
N THR A 225 3.27 -13.61 -3.48
CA THR A 225 3.33 -13.50 -4.94
C THR A 225 4.66 -14.06 -5.45
N TYR A 226 4.63 -14.89 -6.49
CA TYR A 226 5.82 -15.46 -7.14
C TYR A 226 5.56 -15.73 -8.63
#